data_0272bdb1d5846acb12189f166d24abd4
#
_entry.id   0272bdb1d5846acb12189f166d24abd4
#
_cell.length_a   1.000
_cell.length_b   1.000
_cell.length_c   1.000
_cell.angle_alpha   90.00
_cell.angle_beta   90.00
_cell.angle_gamma   90.00
#
_symmetry.space_group_name_H-M   'P 1'
#
loop_
_entity.id
_entity.type
_entity.pdbx_description
1 polymer ?
#
loop_
_entity_poly.entity_id
_entity_poly.type
_entity_poly.pdbx_seq_one_letter_code
_entity_poly.pdbx_strand_id
1 'polypeptide(L)'
;MKRTYIESHIFKAFSKMNGIIPQDEAGIILSGLVFIKLYSSETWEKLKELNDYSINLYIHDFFTNEKLPFNRIYDFKELDSKLLKALIIILDEADISIRGDVLGEIYNFCKSDDNRKIYGEHYTPYNVVKLLLNALDIKETDILLDPCVGTGRMLMVVKDTLPFKNITFIGQEKNPIAWTLAQMSALLYDNNLKTGSSPQDALQQILDISANHVMMNPPFNQSYSQALEINSQIWDETTCRKSNLNFTWIQLALHYIKQNGDAAVILPQTSLSMQRKEDVAARQMLIENKYIEGIICLPRGIFPSTRIKPCLWILSKKEKNSFYIMDIYNLAENYSGNYIENANEDILNKLGLEKNQTDYKIISIDDARENGYNLQPDLYLDVNSETAVKKYKHEEEIYNLIEKLYASQDKLKIIQKLGKKKKSTYLLKEVAKIKYGRTAPTAINGTIPVYKSGKLRFKQEFTDSIMYEKDSVIIGCKGTLSVQYAKGPFWASGTTFYLMIDTDIVTPKYLYYLLRKINFKKFNVAAGLPALRRVDIEQIELEIPSISIQKEYIKKIEHLESIAPFHISYNF
;
A
#
# COMPACT_ATOMS: atom_id res chain seq x y z
N MET A 1 -12.93 2.68 11.64
CA MET A 1 -12.97 1.73 12.77
C MET A 1 -12.87 0.27 12.32
N LYS A 2 -13.60 -0.17 11.28
CA LYS A 2 -13.59 -1.58 10.83
C LYS A 2 -12.24 -2.06 10.24
N ARG A 3 -11.50 -1.20 9.53
CA ARG A 3 -10.24 -1.57 8.86
C ARG A 3 -9.09 -1.93 9.83
N THR A 4 -8.97 -1.21 10.94
CA THR A 4 -7.98 -1.48 11.99
C THR A 4 -8.22 -2.78 12.76
N TYR A 5 -9.46 -3.25 12.83
CA TYR A 5 -9.80 -4.50 13.52
C TYR A 5 -9.43 -5.72 12.68
N ILE A 6 -9.71 -5.69 11.36
CA ILE A 6 -9.30 -6.75 10.41
C ILE A 6 -7.78 -6.89 10.40
N GLU A 7 -7.06 -5.76 10.26
CA GLU A 7 -5.60 -5.74 10.21
C GLU A 7 -4.96 -6.35 11.47
N SER A 8 -5.56 -6.15 12.64
CA SER A 8 -5.04 -6.72 13.89
C SER A 8 -5.12 -8.25 13.91
N HIS A 9 -6.18 -8.85 13.37
CA HIS A 9 -6.35 -10.30 13.33
C HIS A 9 -5.47 -10.95 12.25
N ILE A 10 -5.37 -10.35 11.07
CA ILE A 10 -4.43 -10.79 10.03
C ILE A 10 -2.99 -10.72 10.56
N PHE A 11 -2.62 -9.63 11.23
CA PHE A 11 -1.29 -9.50 11.85
C PHE A 11 -1.06 -10.55 12.94
N LYS A 12 -2.07 -10.83 13.79
CA LYS A 12 -2.00 -11.87 14.83
C LYS A 12 -1.80 -13.26 14.20
N ALA A 13 -2.54 -13.57 13.13
CA ALA A 13 -2.42 -14.81 12.39
C ALA A 13 -1.04 -14.93 11.71
N PHE A 14 -0.59 -13.88 11.02
CA PHE A 14 0.73 -13.82 10.41
C PHE A 14 1.86 -14.00 11.44
N SER A 15 1.74 -13.34 12.59
CA SER A 15 2.73 -13.46 13.68
C SER A 15 2.81 -14.87 14.25
N LYS A 16 1.71 -15.63 14.21
CA LYS A 16 1.67 -17.03 14.66
C LYS A 16 2.50 -17.95 13.74
N MET A 17 2.59 -17.60 12.45
CA MET A 17 3.37 -18.36 11.45
C MET A 17 4.84 -17.94 11.40
N ASN A 18 5.20 -16.80 11.99
CA ASN A 18 6.53 -16.23 11.91
C ASN A 18 7.60 -17.18 12.50
N GLY A 19 8.62 -17.47 11.70
CA GLY A 19 9.69 -18.40 12.05
C GLY A 19 9.34 -19.90 11.89
N ILE A 20 8.11 -20.21 11.47
CA ILE A 20 7.64 -21.57 11.14
C ILE A 20 7.45 -21.69 9.62
N ILE A 21 6.82 -20.69 9.00
CA ILE A 21 6.45 -20.64 7.59
C ILE A 21 7.18 -19.45 6.94
N PRO A 22 7.70 -19.60 5.70
CA PRO A 22 8.22 -18.48 4.93
C PRO A 22 7.15 -17.37 4.75
N GLN A 23 7.57 -16.11 4.76
CA GLN A 23 6.63 -14.96 4.72
C GLN A 23 5.70 -14.98 3.51
N ASP A 24 6.22 -15.36 2.35
CA ASP A 24 5.43 -15.41 1.11
C ASP A 24 4.37 -16.52 1.15
N GLU A 25 4.71 -17.68 1.72
CA GLU A 25 3.77 -18.78 1.93
C GLU A 25 2.71 -18.41 2.97
N ALA A 26 3.08 -17.70 4.02
CA ALA A 26 2.13 -17.23 5.03
C ALA A 26 1.02 -16.37 4.41
N GLY A 27 1.36 -15.50 3.45
CA GLY A 27 0.39 -14.71 2.72
C GLY A 27 -0.57 -15.55 1.89
N ILE A 28 -0.06 -16.62 1.23
CA ILE A 28 -0.88 -17.55 0.45
C ILE A 28 -1.83 -18.31 1.37
N ILE A 29 -1.33 -18.87 2.47
CA ILE A 29 -2.13 -19.62 3.45
C ILE A 29 -3.27 -18.76 4.00
N LEU A 30 -2.97 -17.53 4.46
CA LEU A 30 -3.97 -16.64 5.01
C LEU A 30 -5.02 -16.24 3.97
N SER A 31 -4.61 -15.98 2.73
CA SER A 31 -5.53 -15.68 1.64
C SER A 31 -6.46 -16.86 1.34
N GLY A 32 -5.95 -18.09 1.37
CA GLY A 32 -6.75 -19.30 1.19
C GLY A 32 -7.77 -19.51 2.30
N LEU A 33 -7.38 -19.35 3.56
CA LEU A 33 -8.30 -19.48 4.71
C LEU A 33 -9.37 -18.39 4.71
N VAL A 34 -9.00 -17.15 4.40
CA VAL A 34 -9.97 -16.03 4.28
C VAL A 34 -10.90 -16.24 3.11
N PHE A 35 -10.41 -16.79 1.98
CA PHE A 35 -11.29 -17.18 0.88
C PHE A 35 -12.36 -18.17 1.33
N ILE A 36 -12.00 -19.26 2.00
CA ILE A 36 -12.97 -20.25 2.50
C ILE A 36 -14.01 -19.59 3.39
N LYS A 37 -13.56 -18.74 4.34
CA LYS A 37 -14.45 -18.00 5.25
C LYS A 37 -15.47 -17.14 4.51
N LEU A 38 -15.07 -16.49 3.42
CA LEU A 38 -15.92 -15.58 2.65
C LEU A 38 -16.78 -16.32 1.60
N TYR A 39 -16.26 -17.42 1.05
CA TYR A 39 -16.89 -18.14 -0.05
C TYR A 39 -17.94 -19.16 0.44
N SER A 40 -17.66 -19.86 1.55
CA SER A 40 -18.54 -20.90 2.08
C SER A 40 -18.62 -20.86 3.61
N SER A 41 -19.69 -20.24 4.12
CA SER A 41 -19.96 -20.21 5.57
C SER A 41 -20.15 -21.61 6.15
N GLU A 42 -20.77 -22.53 5.39
CA GLU A 42 -20.94 -23.92 5.81
C GLU A 42 -19.58 -24.63 6.02
N THR A 43 -18.68 -24.51 5.05
CA THR A 43 -17.33 -25.07 5.15
C THR A 43 -16.56 -24.46 6.30
N TRP A 44 -16.68 -23.13 6.51
CA TRP A 44 -16.01 -22.44 7.59
C TRP A 44 -16.48 -22.93 8.97
N GLU A 45 -17.78 -23.10 9.19
CA GLU A 45 -18.32 -23.65 10.44
C GLU A 45 -17.81 -25.08 10.69
N LYS A 46 -17.82 -25.93 9.65
CA LYS A 46 -17.25 -27.29 9.77
C LYS A 46 -15.77 -27.29 10.16
N LEU A 47 -14.97 -26.38 9.59
CA LEU A 47 -13.54 -26.25 9.95
C LEU A 47 -13.34 -25.86 11.41
N LYS A 48 -14.26 -25.12 12.02
CA LYS A 48 -14.21 -24.78 13.44
C LYS A 48 -14.48 -25.99 14.35
N GLU A 49 -15.30 -26.93 13.89
CA GLU A 49 -15.69 -28.11 14.65
C GLU A 49 -14.69 -29.28 14.51
N LEU A 50 -13.97 -29.34 13.38
CA LEU A 50 -13.03 -30.44 13.13
C LEU A 50 -11.92 -30.47 14.18
N ASN A 51 -11.53 -31.70 14.57
CA ASN A 51 -10.34 -31.94 15.39
C ASN A 51 -9.06 -31.80 14.55
N ASP A 52 -7.93 -31.66 15.24
CA ASP A 52 -6.65 -31.27 14.61
C ASP A 52 -6.15 -32.22 13.50
N TYR A 53 -6.56 -33.51 13.48
CA TYR A 53 -5.98 -34.51 12.58
C TYR A 53 -6.57 -34.57 11.17
N SER A 54 -7.67 -33.90 10.90
CA SER A 54 -8.36 -33.98 9.60
C SER A 54 -8.52 -32.64 8.89
N ILE A 55 -8.15 -31.57 9.55
CA ILE A 55 -8.45 -30.20 9.09
C ILE A 55 -7.70 -29.83 7.81
N ASN A 56 -6.43 -30.22 7.69
CA ASN A 56 -5.60 -29.97 6.51
C ASN A 56 -6.08 -30.76 5.28
N LEU A 57 -6.50 -32.01 5.46
CA LEU A 57 -7.10 -32.82 4.39
C LEU A 57 -8.44 -32.23 3.94
N TYR A 58 -9.28 -31.81 4.88
CA TYR A 58 -10.57 -31.21 4.58
C TYR A 58 -10.44 -29.92 3.76
N ILE A 59 -9.48 -29.06 4.08
CA ILE A 59 -9.20 -27.85 3.30
C ILE A 59 -8.69 -28.21 1.90
N HIS A 60 -7.77 -29.17 1.79
CA HIS A 60 -7.27 -29.60 0.49
C HIS A 60 -8.41 -30.15 -0.39
N ASP A 61 -9.27 -31.01 0.18
CA ASP A 61 -10.39 -31.63 -0.52
C ASP A 61 -11.43 -30.56 -0.92
N PHE A 62 -11.66 -29.54 -0.10
CA PHE A 62 -12.52 -28.40 -0.47
C PHE A 62 -12.04 -27.75 -1.78
N PHE A 63 -10.77 -27.35 -1.88
CA PHE A 63 -10.25 -26.73 -3.09
C PHE A 63 -10.27 -27.67 -4.31
N THR A 64 -10.13 -28.97 -4.08
CA THR A 64 -10.16 -29.99 -5.14
C THR A 64 -11.58 -30.22 -5.64
N ASN A 65 -12.53 -30.38 -4.75
CA ASN A 65 -13.94 -30.67 -5.08
C ASN A 65 -14.63 -29.50 -5.75
N GLU A 66 -14.36 -28.26 -5.29
CA GLU A 66 -14.81 -27.03 -5.91
C GLU A 66 -14.07 -26.68 -7.21
N LYS A 67 -13.08 -27.51 -7.63
CA LYS A 67 -12.23 -27.29 -8.81
C LYS A 67 -11.50 -25.93 -8.80
N LEU A 68 -11.19 -25.44 -7.63
CA LEU A 68 -10.50 -24.18 -7.43
C LEU A 68 -8.99 -24.33 -7.70
N PRO A 69 -8.33 -23.33 -8.27
CA PRO A 69 -6.92 -23.45 -8.67
C PRO A 69 -5.93 -23.37 -7.50
N PHE A 70 -6.39 -23.22 -6.26
CA PHE A 70 -5.54 -22.94 -5.08
C PHE A 70 -4.50 -24.02 -4.82
N ASN A 71 -4.85 -25.29 -4.95
CA ASN A 71 -3.92 -26.41 -4.75
C ASN A 71 -2.72 -26.42 -5.73
N ARG A 72 -2.76 -25.55 -6.76
CA ARG A 72 -1.61 -25.35 -7.68
C ARG A 72 -0.53 -24.46 -7.10
N ILE A 73 -0.86 -23.65 -6.09
CA ILE A 73 0.07 -22.69 -5.46
C ILE A 73 0.44 -23.07 -4.04
N TYR A 74 -0.42 -23.82 -3.34
CA TYR A 74 -0.16 -24.31 -2.00
C TYR A 74 -0.97 -25.56 -1.67
N ASP A 75 -0.34 -26.58 -1.09
CA ASP A 75 -1.00 -27.78 -0.60
C ASP A 75 -1.13 -27.75 0.93
N PHE A 76 -2.35 -27.58 1.43
CA PHE A 76 -2.63 -27.52 2.87
C PHE A 76 -2.30 -28.84 3.60
N LYS A 77 -2.13 -29.97 2.90
CA LYS A 77 -1.72 -31.25 3.52
C LYS A 77 -0.36 -31.15 4.21
N GLU A 78 0.51 -30.28 3.71
CA GLU A 78 1.87 -30.07 4.24
C GLU A 78 1.88 -29.23 5.52
N LEU A 79 0.77 -28.57 5.88
CA LEU A 79 0.72 -27.67 7.01
C LEU A 79 0.34 -28.39 8.31
N ASP A 80 1.00 -28.01 9.41
CA ASP A 80 0.68 -28.52 10.74
C ASP A 80 -0.77 -28.21 11.14
N SER A 81 -1.53 -29.24 11.48
CA SER A 81 -2.96 -29.13 11.79
C SER A 81 -3.27 -28.28 13.02
N LYS A 82 -2.36 -28.25 14.03
CA LYS A 82 -2.52 -27.42 15.22
C LYS A 82 -2.32 -25.95 14.87
N LEU A 83 -1.35 -25.67 13.98
CA LEU A 83 -1.16 -24.32 13.47
C LEU A 83 -2.40 -23.86 12.69
N LEU A 84 -2.94 -24.69 11.79
CA LEU A 84 -4.16 -24.40 11.04
C LEU A 84 -5.33 -24.09 11.97
N LYS A 85 -5.55 -24.91 13.00
CA LYS A 85 -6.62 -24.68 13.98
C LYS A 85 -6.45 -23.35 14.69
N ALA A 86 -5.25 -23.00 15.08
CA ALA A 86 -4.96 -21.72 15.71
C ALA A 86 -5.23 -20.52 14.77
N LEU A 87 -4.91 -20.66 13.47
CA LEU A 87 -5.18 -19.62 12.47
C LEU A 87 -6.69 -19.44 12.24
N ILE A 88 -7.44 -20.54 12.15
CA ILE A 88 -8.90 -20.51 11.98
C ILE A 88 -9.57 -19.80 13.16
N ILE A 89 -9.18 -20.11 14.41
CA ILE A 89 -9.70 -19.43 15.61
C ILE A 89 -9.43 -17.92 15.55
N ILE A 90 -8.22 -17.51 15.17
CA ILE A 90 -7.86 -16.09 15.05
C ILE A 90 -8.68 -15.40 13.95
N LEU A 91 -8.83 -16.05 12.80
CA LEU A 91 -9.55 -15.50 11.66
C LEU A 91 -11.08 -15.52 11.87
N ASP A 92 -11.60 -16.43 12.71
CA ASP A 92 -13.03 -16.46 13.04
C ASP A 92 -13.49 -15.20 13.76
N GLU A 93 -12.69 -14.68 14.67
CA GLU A 93 -12.93 -13.42 15.37
C GLU A 93 -12.89 -12.19 14.45
N ALA A 94 -12.29 -12.28 13.27
CA ALA A 94 -12.11 -11.15 12.36
C ALA A 94 -13.40 -10.85 11.56
N ASP A 95 -13.90 -9.62 11.63
CA ASP A 95 -14.98 -9.13 10.78
C ASP A 95 -14.42 -8.77 9.38
N ILE A 96 -14.29 -9.78 8.52
CA ILE A 96 -13.77 -9.63 7.16
C ILE A 96 -14.97 -9.60 6.20
N SER A 97 -14.99 -8.59 5.32
CA SER A 97 -16.04 -8.46 4.29
C SER A 97 -15.41 -8.49 2.90
N ILE A 98 -16.18 -8.93 1.91
CA ILE A 98 -15.83 -8.84 0.49
C ILE A 98 -15.82 -7.35 0.11
N ARG A 99 -14.63 -6.80 -0.16
CA ARG A 99 -14.44 -5.43 -0.59
C ARG A 99 -13.09 -5.27 -1.28
N GLY A 100 -13.10 -4.83 -2.53
CA GLY A 100 -11.89 -4.73 -3.33
C GLY A 100 -11.19 -6.08 -3.43
N ASP A 101 -9.88 -6.09 -3.48
CA ASP A 101 -9.06 -7.30 -3.53
C ASP A 101 -8.57 -7.68 -2.12
N VAL A 102 -9.46 -8.16 -1.26
CA VAL A 102 -9.12 -8.54 0.11
C VAL A 102 -8.04 -9.64 0.18
N LEU A 103 -8.06 -10.59 -0.76
CA LEU A 103 -7.08 -11.69 -0.80
C LEU A 103 -5.70 -11.18 -1.19
N GLY A 104 -5.62 -10.34 -2.21
CA GLY A 104 -4.38 -9.70 -2.62
C GLY A 104 -3.84 -8.71 -1.58
N GLU A 105 -4.72 -8.01 -0.84
CA GLU A 105 -4.30 -7.17 0.30
C GLU A 105 -3.59 -8.00 1.37
N ILE A 106 -4.14 -9.15 1.74
CA ILE A 106 -3.55 -10.07 2.72
C ILE A 106 -2.23 -10.62 2.21
N TYR A 107 -2.19 -11.11 0.98
CA TYR A 107 -0.99 -11.64 0.35
C TYR A 107 0.14 -10.60 0.32
N ASN A 108 -0.16 -9.39 -0.16
CA ASN A 108 0.83 -8.31 -0.23
C ASN A 108 1.27 -7.79 1.15
N PHE A 109 0.41 -7.88 2.15
CA PHE A 109 0.77 -7.55 3.53
C PHE A 109 1.89 -8.48 4.06
N CYS A 110 1.79 -9.77 3.78
CA CYS A 110 2.75 -10.77 4.26
C CYS A 110 4.05 -10.80 3.44
N LYS A 111 4.03 -10.31 2.20
CA LYS A 111 5.16 -10.41 1.26
C LYS A 111 6.39 -9.64 1.75
N SER A 112 7.57 -10.26 1.62
CA SER A 112 8.84 -9.63 2.00
C SER A 112 9.20 -8.45 1.09
N ASP A 113 9.95 -7.46 1.62
CA ASP A 113 10.40 -6.29 0.84
C ASP A 113 11.33 -6.68 -0.32
N ASP A 114 12.09 -7.76 -0.17
CA ASP A 114 13.01 -8.24 -1.22
C ASP A 114 12.23 -8.83 -2.40
N ASN A 115 11.17 -9.60 -2.13
CA ASN A 115 10.34 -10.17 -3.18
C ASN A 115 9.50 -9.12 -3.91
N ARG A 116 9.06 -8.04 -3.24
CA ARG A 116 8.41 -6.90 -3.91
C ARG A 116 9.32 -6.25 -4.95
N LYS A 117 10.62 -6.14 -4.68
CA LYS A 117 11.60 -5.57 -5.63
C LYS A 117 11.90 -6.49 -6.80
N ILE A 118 11.96 -7.81 -6.56
CA ILE A 118 12.31 -8.80 -7.59
C ILE A 118 11.24 -8.88 -8.68
N TYR A 119 9.97 -8.82 -8.32
CA TYR A 119 8.86 -8.96 -9.26
C TYR A 119 8.37 -7.64 -9.83
N GLY A 120 8.86 -6.48 -9.35
CA GLY A 120 8.43 -5.15 -9.80
C GLY A 120 6.93 -4.88 -9.57
N GLU A 121 6.29 -5.67 -8.73
CA GLU A 121 4.86 -5.59 -8.47
C GLU A 121 4.56 -4.41 -7.55
N HIS A 122 3.84 -3.43 -8.07
CA HIS A 122 3.35 -2.29 -7.31
C HIS A 122 1.84 -2.43 -7.12
N TYR A 123 1.44 -2.69 -5.89
CA TYR A 123 0.03 -2.75 -5.53
C TYR A 123 -0.64 -1.40 -5.74
N THR A 124 -1.63 -1.32 -6.63
CA THR A 124 -2.29 -0.06 -7.01
C THR A 124 -3.19 0.44 -5.88
N PRO A 125 -2.98 1.64 -5.32
CA PRO A 125 -3.84 2.20 -4.29
C PRO A 125 -5.28 2.37 -4.78
N TYR A 126 -6.25 2.18 -3.87
CA TYR A 126 -7.68 2.26 -4.19
C TYR A 126 -8.06 3.58 -4.88
N ASN A 127 -7.56 4.70 -4.38
CA ASN A 127 -7.86 6.02 -4.93
C ASN A 127 -7.27 6.22 -6.33
N VAL A 128 -6.12 5.58 -6.62
CA VAL A 128 -5.55 5.60 -7.98
C VAL A 128 -6.42 4.80 -8.94
N VAL A 129 -6.97 3.66 -8.50
CA VAL A 129 -7.91 2.89 -9.35
C VAL A 129 -9.18 3.70 -9.63
N LYS A 130 -9.73 4.42 -8.65
CA LYS A 130 -10.86 5.33 -8.88
C LYS A 130 -10.55 6.43 -9.89
N LEU A 131 -9.33 6.98 -9.83
CA LEU A 131 -8.90 7.98 -10.81
C LEU A 131 -8.83 7.39 -12.23
N LEU A 132 -8.31 6.18 -12.40
CA LEU A 132 -8.34 5.45 -13.66
C LEU A 132 -9.77 5.25 -14.17
N LEU A 133 -10.68 4.84 -13.28
CA LEU A 133 -12.09 4.68 -13.60
C LEU A 133 -12.76 5.96 -14.09
N ASN A 134 -12.49 7.06 -13.41
CA ASN A 134 -13.06 8.35 -13.76
C ASN A 134 -12.52 8.90 -15.10
N ALA A 135 -11.37 8.39 -15.54
CA ALA A 135 -10.80 8.76 -16.84
C ALA A 135 -11.40 7.97 -18.01
N LEU A 136 -12.20 6.93 -17.74
CA LEU A 136 -12.81 6.05 -18.74
C LEU A 136 -14.34 6.15 -18.68
N ASP A 137 -15.01 6.20 -19.83
CA ASP A 137 -16.48 6.26 -19.95
C ASP A 137 -17.06 4.82 -20.01
N ILE A 138 -16.96 4.09 -18.88
CA ILE A 138 -17.36 2.66 -18.79
C ILE A 138 -18.85 2.51 -18.74
N LYS A 139 -19.40 1.63 -19.57
CA LYS A 139 -20.83 1.29 -19.68
C LYS A 139 -21.10 -0.15 -19.27
N GLU A 140 -22.36 -0.45 -18.96
CA GLU A 140 -22.77 -1.73 -18.37
C GLU A 140 -22.41 -2.98 -19.18
N THR A 141 -22.31 -2.88 -20.50
CA THR A 141 -22.04 -4.03 -21.39
C THR A 141 -20.63 -4.04 -21.94
N ASP A 142 -19.76 -3.19 -21.42
CA ASP A 142 -18.40 -3.04 -21.92
C ASP A 142 -17.49 -4.22 -21.55
N ILE A 143 -16.46 -4.41 -22.36
CA ILE A 143 -15.35 -5.29 -22.08
C ILE A 143 -14.21 -4.43 -21.51
N LEU A 144 -13.84 -4.71 -20.26
CA LEU A 144 -12.72 -4.09 -19.56
C LEU A 144 -11.57 -5.10 -19.44
N LEU A 145 -10.43 -4.76 -20.02
CA LEU A 145 -9.23 -5.59 -20.00
C LEU A 145 -8.14 -4.99 -19.12
N ASP A 146 -7.53 -5.84 -18.30
CA ASP A 146 -6.27 -5.55 -17.59
C ASP A 146 -5.21 -6.59 -17.95
N PRO A 147 -4.25 -6.27 -18.85
CA PRO A 147 -3.18 -7.19 -19.24
C PRO A 147 -2.14 -7.47 -18.16
N CYS A 148 -2.22 -6.77 -17.01
CA CYS A 148 -1.33 -6.92 -15.85
C CYS A 148 -2.16 -7.03 -14.58
N VAL A 149 -3.16 -7.92 -14.57
CA VAL A 149 -4.24 -7.92 -13.58
C VAL A 149 -3.76 -8.13 -12.14
N GLY A 150 -2.56 -8.68 -11.93
CA GLY A 150 -2.04 -8.98 -10.61
C GLY A 150 -2.99 -9.89 -9.84
N THR A 151 -3.32 -9.52 -8.60
CA THR A 151 -4.29 -10.22 -7.75
C THR A 151 -5.75 -9.84 -8.04
N GLY A 152 -6.01 -9.06 -9.11
CA GLY A 152 -7.35 -8.63 -9.53
C GLY A 152 -7.79 -7.27 -9.00
N ARG A 153 -6.93 -6.53 -8.29
CA ARG A 153 -7.32 -5.32 -7.56
C ARG A 153 -8.07 -4.30 -8.39
N MET A 154 -7.55 -3.94 -9.57
CA MET A 154 -8.20 -2.90 -10.36
C MET A 154 -9.62 -3.30 -10.75
N LEU A 155 -9.79 -4.52 -11.23
CA LEU A 155 -11.10 -5.03 -11.65
C LEU A 155 -12.08 -5.20 -10.48
N MET A 156 -11.60 -5.62 -9.30
CA MET A 156 -12.46 -5.75 -8.12
C MET A 156 -12.91 -4.37 -7.60
N VAL A 157 -12.05 -3.36 -7.64
CA VAL A 157 -12.43 -1.98 -7.27
C VAL A 157 -13.43 -1.39 -8.26
N VAL A 158 -13.33 -1.72 -9.56
CA VAL A 158 -14.36 -1.35 -10.55
C VAL A 158 -15.70 -1.94 -10.15
N LYS A 159 -15.74 -3.23 -9.80
CA LYS A 159 -16.95 -3.93 -9.37
C LYS A 159 -17.58 -3.31 -8.11
N ASP A 160 -16.75 -2.88 -7.14
CA ASP A 160 -17.23 -2.20 -5.93
C ASP A 160 -17.77 -0.78 -6.22
N THR A 161 -17.25 -0.13 -7.25
CA THR A 161 -17.51 1.31 -7.49
C THR A 161 -18.68 1.53 -8.45
N LEU A 162 -18.79 0.69 -9.48
CA LEU A 162 -19.83 0.82 -10.50
C LEU A 162 -21.01 -0.14 -10.21
N PRO A 163 -22.25 0.35 -10.35
CA PRO A 163 -23.46 -0.46 -10.08
C PRO A 163 -23.72 -1.51 -11.17
N PHE A 164 -22.87 -1.59 -12.19
CA PHE A 164 -23.08 -2.41 -13.37
C PHE A 164 -22.86 -3.91 -13.10
N LYS A 165 -23.79 -4.74 -13.56
CA LYS A 165 -23.71 -6.20 -13.38
C LYS A 165 -23.09 -6.93 -14.58
N ASN A 166 -23.19 -6.35 -15.78
CA ASN A 166 -22.92 -7.04 -17.06
C ASN A 166 -21.57 -6.66 -17.70
N ILE A 167 -20.68 -5.95 -16.98
CA ILE A 167 -19.32 -5.70 -17.47
C ILE A 167 -18.58 -7.04 -17.58
N THR A 168 -17.94 -7.26 -18.72
CA THR A 168 -17.04 -8.40 -18.89
C THR A 168 -15.63 -7.99 -18.50
N PHE A 169 -15.07 -8.62 -17.47
CA PHE A 169 -13.68 -8.44 -17.06
C PHE A 169 -12.78 -9.50 -17.70
N ILE A 170 -11.68 -9.04 -18.30
CA ILE A 170 -10.65 -9.92 -18.85
C ILE A 170 -9.32 -9.50 -18.24
N GLY A 171 -8.51 -10.48 -17.81
CA GLY A 171 -7.21 -10.22 -17.20
C GLY A 171 -6.15 -11.19 -17.68
N GLN A 172 -4.89 -10.72 -17.78
CA GLN A 172 -3.73 -11.59 -17.94
C GLN A 172 -2.77 -11.38 -16.78
N GLU A 173 -2.18 -12.45 -16.29
CA GLU A 173 -1.17 -12.46 -15.24
C GLU A 173 -0.22 -13.64 -15.46
N LYS A 174 1.08 -13.38 -15.35
CA LYS A 174 2.12 -14.40 -15.51
C LYS A 174 2.54 -15.07 -14.23
N ASN A 175 2.36 -14.38 -13.09
CA ASN A 175 2.67 -14.93 -11.77
C ASN A 175 1.57 -15.90 -11.35
N PRO A 176 1.86 -17.20 -11.14
CA PRO A 176 0.85 -18.21 -10.80
C PRO A 176 0.07 -17.88 -9.51
N ILE A 177 0.75 -17.29 -8.50
CA ILE A 177 0.11 -16.93 -7.23
C ILE A 177 -0.87 -15.79 -7.45
N ALA A 178 -0.44 -14.70 -8.07
CA ALA A 178 -1.29 -13.54 -8.33
C ALA A 178 -2.48 -13.92 -9.22
N TRP A 179 -2.25 -14.73 -10.28
CA TRP A 179 -3.29 -15.26 -11.16
C TRP A 179 -4.34 -16.09 -10.40
N THR A 180 -3.90 -16.98 -9.50
CA THR A 180 -4.81 -17.78 -8.66
C THR A 180 -5.63 -16.88 -7.74
N LEU A 181 -5.00 -15.92 -7.07
CA LEU A 181 -5.69 -14.98 -6.18
C LEU A 181 -6.67 -14.09 -6.94
N ALA A 182 -6.35 -13.68 -8.18
CA ALA A 182 -7.29 -12.94 -9.04
C ALA A 182 -8.55 -13.75 -9.36
N GLN A 183 -8.41 -15.03 -9.69
CA GLN A 183 -9.56 -15.92 -9.92
C GLN A 183 -10.40 -16.12 -8.66
N MET A 184 -9.74 -16.35 -7.53
CA MET A 184 -10.44 -16.51 -6.25
C MET A 184 -11.16 -15.22 -5.84
N SER A 185 -10.52 -14.06 -6.00
CA SER A 185 -11.17 -12.76 -5.76
C SER A 185 -12.38 -12.57 -6.66
N ALA A 186 -12.29 -12.94 -7.94
CA ALA A 186 -13.42 -12.86 -8.86
C ALA A 186 -14.59 -13.74 -8.44
N LEU A 187 -14.34 -14.96 -7.93
CA LEU A 187 -15.39 -15.84 -7.44
C LEU A 187 -16.17 -15.24 -6.26
N LEU A 188 -15.52 -14.44 -5.41
CA LEU A 188 -16.20 -13.72 -4.32
C LEU A 188 -17.16 -12.63 -4.83
N TYR A 189 -17.06 -12.24 -6.10
CA TYR A 189 -17.85 -11.19 -6.75
C TYR A 189 -18.80 -11.70 -7.85
N ASP A 190 -19.29 -12.94 -7.78
CA ASP A 190 -20.18 -13.51 -8.80
C ASP A 190 -19.59 -13.54 -10.22
N ASN A 191 -18.32 -13.71 -10.32
CA ASN A 191 -17.52 -14.22 -11.40
C ASN A 191 -17.82 -13.73 -12.85
N ASN A 192 -17.35 -12.53 -13.16
CA ASN A 192 -17.26 -12.08 -14.56
C ASN A 192 -15.80 -11.90 -15.05
N LEU A 193 -14.79 -12.35 -14.30
CA LEU A 193 -13.38 -12.24 -14.67
C LEU A 193 -12.93 -13.46 -15.47
N LYS A 194 -12.43 -13.21 -16.67
CA LYS A 194 -11.80 -14.23 -17.54
C LYS A 194 -10.30 -14.04 -17.54
N THR A 195 -9.55 -14.97 -16.92
CA THR A 195 -8.08 -14.94 -16.85
C THR A 195 -7.39 -16.05 -17.65
N GLY A 196 -8.15 -16.78 -18.48
CA GLY A 196 -7.65 -17.97 -19.15
C GLY A 196 -7.51 -19.19 -18.23
N SER A 197 -7.02 -20.30 -18.78
CA SER A 197 -6.86 -21.58 -18.06
C SER A 197 -5.53 -21.72 -17.32
N SER A 198 -4.59 -20.81 -17.55
CA SER A 198 -3.24 -20.81 -16.96
C SER A 198 -2.67 -19.38 -16.93
N PRO A 199 -1.65 -19.14 -16.08
CA PRO A 199 -0.89 -17.90 -16.11
C PRO A 199 -0.29 -17.60 -17.48
N GLN A 200 -0.33 -16.34 -17.93
CA GLN A 200 0.13 -15.92 -19.26
C GLN A 200 0.88 -14.59 -19.18
N ASP A 201 2.01 -14.50 -19.90
CA ASP A 201 2.70 -13.22 -20.09
C ASP A 201 2.06 -12.43 -21.23
N ALA A 202 1.46 -11.29 -20.93
CA ALA A 202 0.73 -10.45 -21.87
C ALA A 202 1.61 -9.91 -23.01
N LEU A 203 2.93 -9.82 -22.83
CA LEU A 203 3.84 -9.39 -23.89
C LEU A 203 4.19 -10.52 -24.88
N GLN A 204 3.98 -11.78 -24.50
CA GLN A 204 4.23 -12.95 -25.34
C GLN A 204 2.95 -13.47 -26.00
N GLN A 205 1.87 -13.49 -25.25
CA GLN A 205 0.60 -14.10 -25.65
C GLN A 205 -0.47 -13.03 -25.83
N ILE A 206 -0.67 -12.61 -27.05
CA ILE A 206 -1.73 -11.67 -27.42
C ILE A 206 -3.06 -12.42 -27.47
N LEU A 207 -4.08 -11.87 -26.78
CA LEU A 207 -5.44 -12.38 -26.83
C LEU A 207 -6.13 -11.92 -28.11
N ASP A 208 -6.92 -12.79 -28.73
CA ASP A 208 -7.76 -12.44 -29.89
C ASP A 208 -9.05 -11.77 -29.41
N ILE A 209 -8.92 -10.55 -28.89
CA ILE A 209 -10.03 -9.74 -28.36
C ILE A 209 -9.87 -8.27 -28.73
N SER A 210 -11.01 -7.57 -28.75
CA SER A 210 -11.05 -6.11 -28.80
C SER A 210 -11.84 -5.60 -27.60
N ALA A 211 -11.20 -4.82 -26.72
CA ALA A 211 -11.79 -4.27 -25.51
C ALA A 211 -12.40 -2.89 -25.74
N ASN A 212 -13.45 -2.55 -25.01
CA ASN A 212 -13.94 -1.18 -24.94
C ASN A 212 -12.97 -0.31 -24.17
N HIS A 213 -12.44 -0.87 -23.05
CA HIS A 213 -11.51 -0.18 -22.16
C HIS A 213 -10.35 -1.08 -21.78
N VAL A 214 -9.15 -0.47 -21.69
CA VAL A 214 -7.97 -1.10 -21.11
C VAL A 214 -7.54 -0.30 -19.91
N MET A 215 -7.41 -0.95 -18.75
CA MET A 215 -6.85 -0.37 -17.53
C MET A 215 -5.62 -1.16 -17.12
N MET A 216 -4.47 -0.51 -16.94
CA MET A 216 -3.29 -1.25 -16.50
C MET A 216 -2.32 -0.43 -15.65
N ASN A 217 -1.69 -1.11 -14.70
CA ASN A 217 -0.52 -0.65 -13.97
C ASN A 217 0.63 -1.63 -14.22
N PRO A 218 1.33 -1.52 -15.38
CA PRO A 218 2.36 -2.47 -15.76
C PRO A 218 3.63 -2.29 -14.92
N PRO A 219 4.54 -3.27 -14.91
CA PRO A 219 5.84 -3.15 -14.25
C PRO A 219 6.63 -1.96 -14.80
N PHE A 220 7.04 -1.02 -13.91
CA PHE A 220 7.76 0.19 -14.29
C PHE A 220 9.19 -0.11 -14.71
N ASN A 221 9.63 0.50 -15.82
CA ASN A 221 11.00 0.44 -16.33
C ASN A 221 11.53 -1.00 -16.52
N GLN A 222 10.65 -1.95 -16.77
CA GLN A 222 11.04 -3.32 -17.08
C GLN A 222 11.97 -3.33 -18.31
N SER A 223 13.06 -4.08 -18.23
CA SER A 223 13.94 -4.31 -19.39
C SER A 223 13.58 -5.60 -20.10
N TYR A 224 13.82 -5.61 -21.41
CA TYR A 224 13.81 -6.82 -22.22
C TYR A 224 14.90 -7.77 -21.72
N SER A 225 14.57 -9.03 -21.51
CA SER A 225 15.54 -10.09 -21.27
C SER A 225 15.57 -11.05 -22.46
N GLN A 226 16.68 -11.77 -22.65
CA GLN A 226 16.75 -12.78 -23.73
C GLN A 226 15.73 -13.91 -23.58
N ALA A 227 15.20 -14.11 -22.35
CA ALA A 227 14.12 -15.07 -22.09
C ALA A 227 12.72 -14.53 -22.40
N LEU A 228 12.60 -13.22 -22.68
CA LEU A 228 11.33 -12.58 -23.02
C LEU A 228 11.20 -12.47 -24.53
N GLU A 229 10.35 -13.30 -25.12
CA GLU A 229 9.94 -13.17 -26.53
C GLU A 229 8.71 -12.28 -26.63
N ILE A 230 8.90 -11.02 -27.02
CA ILE A 230 7.78 -10.10 -27.21
C ILE A 230 7.10 -10.39 -28.54
N ASN A 231 5.77 -10.42 -28.53
CA ASN A 231 4.98 -10.66 -29.71
C ASN A 231 5.18 -9.54 -30.75
N SER A 232 5.44 -9.91 -32.01
CA SER A 232 5.71 -8.98 -33.11
C SER A 232 4.55 -8.02 -33.44
N GLN A 233 3.32 -8.32 -33.02
CA GLN A 233 2.16 -7.45 -33.19
C GLN A 233 2.22 -6.16 -32.36
N ILE A 234 3.00 -6.17 -31.26
CA ILE A 234 3.14 -5.04 -30.31
C ILE A 234 4.57 -4.53 -30.21
N TRP A 235 5.52 -5.15 -30.88
CA TRP A 235 6.91 -4.73 -30.88
C TRP A 235 7.27 -3.97 -32.15
N ASP A 236 7.65 -2.72 -32.00
CA ASP A 236 8.21 -1.86 -33.04
C ASP A 236 9.55 -1.30 -32.55
N GLU A 237 10.64 -1.70 -33.20
CA GLU A 237 12.01 -1.30 -32.84
C GLU A 237 12.25 0.21 -32.93
N THR A 238 11.42 0.94 -33.67
CA THR A 238 11.52 2.41 -33.77
C THR A 238 10.95 3.13 -32.59
N THR A 239 9.98 2.55 -31.87
CA THR A 239 9.23 3.13 -30.76
C THR A 239 9.35 2.34 -29.47
N CYS A 240 9.86 1.11 -29.51
CA CYS A 240 10.09 0.25 -28.36
C CYS A 240 11.58 0.07 -28.07
N ARG A 241 11.96 0.13 -26.81
CA ARG A 241 13.34 0.07 -26.38
C ARG A 241 13.60 -1.15 -25.50
N LYS A 242 14.60 -2.00 -25.87
CA LYS A 242 14.96 -3.20 -25.09
C LYS A 242 15.32 -2.91 -23.64
N SER A 243 15.89 -1.75 -23.34
CA SER A 243 16.26 -1.37 -21.97
C SER A 243 15.12 -0.79 -21.13
N ASN A 244 13.94 -0.55 -21.74
CA ASN A 244 12.77 -0.04 -21.04
C ASN A 244 11.49 -0.30 -21.87
N LEU A 245 10.59 -1.11 -21.33
CA LEU A 245 9.38 -1.55 -22.01
C LEU A 245 8.15 -0.65 -21.76
N ASN A 246 8.31 0.55 -21.19
CA ASN A 246 7.17 1.41 -20.88
C ASN A 246 6.28 1.67 -22.11
N PHE A 247 6.87 1.98 -23.27
CA PHE A 247 6.09 2.23 -24.49
C PHE A 247 5.58 0.93 -25.15
N THR A 248 6.19 -0.22 -24.89
CA THR A 248 5.64 -1.52 -25.31
C THR A 248 4.29 -1.78 -24.63
N TRP A 249 4.14 -1.40 -23.36
CA TRP A 249 2.85 -1.47 -22.68
C TRP A 249 1.80 -0.52 -23.26
N ILE A 250 2.20 0.66 -23.71
CA ILE A 250 1.32 1.58 -24.47
C ILE A 250 0.88 0.94 -25.79
N GLN A 251 1.81 0.32 -26.53
CA GLN A 251 1.50 -0.39 -27.79
C GLN A 251 0.49 -1.52 -27.54
N LEU A 252 0.68 -2.29 -26.46
CA LEU A 252 -0.26 -3.35 -26.06
C LEU A 252 -1.66 -2.79 -25.77
N ALA A 253 -1.74 -1.66 -25.05
CA ALA A 253 -3.03 -1.01 -24.79
C ALA A 253 -3.72 -0.59 -26.09
N LEU A 254 -2.99 0.06 -26.99
CA LEU A 254 -3.50 0.47 -28.28
C LEU A 254 -3.91 -0.72 -29.16
N HIS A 255 -3.18 -1.84 -29.09
CA HIS A 255 -3.55 -3.06 -29.81
C HIS A 255 -4.95 -3.54 -29.39
N TYR A 256 -5.24 -3.55 -28.10
CA TYR A 256 -6.48 -4.10 -27.58
C TYR A 256 -7.71 -3.20 -27.68
N ILE A 257 -7.57 -1.86 -27.64
CA ILE A 257 -8.74 -0.99 -27.66
C ILE A 257 -9.42 -0.96 -29.04
N LYS A 258 -10.76 -0.97 -29.04
CA LYS A 258 -11.60 -0.75 -30.23
C LYS A 258 -11.39 0.65 -30.81
N GLN A 259 -11.91 0.89 -32.01
CA GLN A 259 -11.83 2.21 -32.67
C GLN A 259 -12.40 3.36 -31.82
N ASN A 260 -13.47 3.11 -31.07
CA ASN A 260 -14.08 4.08 -30.16
C ASN A 260 -13.74 3.82 -28.69
N GLY A 261 -12.77 2.93 -28.43
CA GLY A 261 -12.33 2.57 -27.10
C GLY A 261 -11.29 3.53 -26.54
N ASP A 262 -11.00 3.36 -25.27
CA ASP A 262 -10.00 4.12 -24.55
C ASP A 262 -9.16 3.24 -23.63
N ALA A 263 -8.02 3.77 -23.19
CA ALA A 263 -7.16 3.09 -22.24
C ALA A 263 -6.61 4.06 -21.22
N ALA A 264 -6.42 3.55 -20.00
CA ALA A 264 -5.79 4.25 -18.90
C ALA A 264 -4.57 3.45 -18.40
N VAL A 265 -3.37 3.97 -18.64
CA VAL A 265 -2.09 3.27 -18.39
C VAL A 265 -1.25 4.08 -17.42
N ILE A 266 -0.84 3.46 -16.32
CA ILE A 266 0.06 4.11 -15.35
C ILE A 266 1.51 3.86 -15.77
N LEU A 267 2.29 4.93 -15.91
CA LEU A 267 3.72 4.87 -16.22
C LEU A 267 4.50 5.85 -15.34
N PRO A 268 5.83 5.68 -15.22
CA PRO A 268 6.70 6.71 -14.62
C PRO A 268 6.63 8.03 -15.39
N GLN A 269 6.63 9.18 -14.69
CA GLN A 269 6.68 10.51 -15.32
C GLN A 269 7.90 10.69 -16.24
N THR A 270 8.97 9.93 -16.03
CA THR A 270 10.12 9.93 -16.95
C THR A 270 9.74 9.54 -18.38
N SER A 271 8.63 8.79 -18.60
CA SER A 271 8.11 8.49 -19.94
C SER A 271 7.73 9.74 -20.73
N LEU A 272 7.41 10.85 -20.05
CA LEU A 272 7.03 12.11 -20.68
C LEU A 272 8.20 12.87 -21.32
N SER A 273 9.43 12.66 -20.82
CA SER A 273 10.57 13.52 -21.14
C SER A 273 11.85 12.80 -21.56
N MET A 274 11.93 11.48 -21.47
CA MET A 274 13.13 10.75 -21.89
C MET A 274 13.53 11.07 -23.33
N GLN A 275 14.83 11.39 -23.54
CA GLN A 275 15.38 11.87 -24.82
C GLN A 275 16.06 10.75 -25.65
N ARG A 276 15.81 9.49 -25.34
CA ARG A 276 16.26 8.38 -26.18
C ARG A 276 15.45 8.39 -27.48
N LYS A 277 16.11 8.03 -28.59
CA LYS A 277 15.52 8.09 -29.92
C LYS A 277 14.16 7.37 -29.99
N GLU A 278 14.09 6.18 -29.42
CA GLU A 278 12.89 5.35 -29.44
C GLU A 278 11.78 5.96 -28.55
N ASP A 279 12.13 6.53 -27.39
CA ASP A 279 11.17 7.17 -26.50
C ASP A 279 10.57 8.44 -27.13
N VAL A 280 11.37 9.23 -27.84
CA VAL A 280 10.89 10.41 -28.59
C VAL A 280 10.01 9.96 -29.75
N ALA A 281 10.44 8.96 -30.52
CA ALA A 281 9.65 8.43 -31.63
C ALA A 281 8.31 7.84 -31.17
N ALA A 282 8.28 7.17 -30.01
CA ALA A 282 7.03 6.68 -29.43
C ALA A 282 6.07 7.83 -29.10
N ARG A 283 6.52 8.89 -28.43
CA ARG A 283 5.67 10.06 -28.15
C ARG A 283 5.22 10.76 -29.44
N GLN A 284 6.14 10.91 -30.41
CA GLN A 284 5.79 11.45 -31.71
C GLN A 284 4.69 10.62 -32.37
N MET A 285 4.83 9.31 -32.46
CA MET A 285 3.84 8.40 -33.02
C MET A 285 2.48 8.57 -32.33
N LEU A 286 2.45 8.62 -31.00
CA LEU A 286 1.21 8.78 -30.21
C LEU A 286 0.52 10.12 -30.48
N ILE A 287 1.27 11.20 -30.61
CA ILE A 287 0.77 12.57 -30.82
C ILE A 287 0.28 12.71 -32.26
N GLU A 288 1.10 12.33 -33.24
CA GLU A 288 0.77 12.47 -34.67
C GLU A 288 -0.43 11.61 -35.08
N ASN A 289 -0.58 10.42 -34.50
CA ASN A 289 -1.75 9.59 -34.72
C ASN A 289 -2.93 9.96 -33.81
N LYS A 290 -2.82 11.03 -32.99
CA LYS A 290 -3.89 11.55 -32.15
C LYS A 290 -4.40 10.54 -31.11
N TYR A 291 -3.52 9.65 -30.62
CA TYR A 291 -3.90 8.62 -29.66
C TYR A 291 -3.97 9.10 -28.21
N ILE A 292 -3.39 10.27 -27.88
CA ILE A 292 -3.41 10.80 -26.53
C ILE A 292 -4.71 11.59 -26.30
N GLU A 293 -5.51 11.17 -25.32
CA GLU A 293 -6.65 11.93 -24.79
C GLU A 293 -6.16 12.93 -23.75
N GLY A 294 -5.32 12.45 -22.83
CA GLY A 294 -4.76 13.27 -21.79
C GLY A 294 -3.65 12.60 -21.01
N ILE A 295 -2.94 13.39 -20.25
CA ILE A 295 -1.91 12.97 -19.31
C ILE A 295 -2.19 13.60 -17.96
N ILE A 296 -2.23 12.77 -16.90
CA ILE A 296 -2.41 13.24 -15.53
C ILE A 296 -1.18 12.87 -14.72
N CYS A 297 -0.41 13.87 -14.31
CA CYS A 297 0.75 13.66 -13.43
C CYS A 297 0.33 13.52 -11.99
N LEU A 298 0.85 12.50 -11.32
CA LEU A 298 0.52 12.16 -9.94
C LEU A 298 1.69 12.50 -9.01
N PRO A 299 1.42 12.86 -7.74
CA PRO A 299 2.46 13.19 -6.79
C PRO A 299 3.32 11.97 -6.41
N ARG A 300 4.53 12.23 -5.89
CA ARG A 300 5.38 11.18 -5.30
C ARG A 300 4.70 10.56 -4.09
N GLY A 301 5.06 9.28 -3.81
CA GLY A 301 4.59 8.57 -2.61
C GLY A 301 3.15 8.07 -2.68
N ILE A 302 2.46 8.27 -3.80
CA ILE A 302 1.13 7.71 -4.04
C ILE A 302 1.17 6.16 -4.08
N PHE A 303 2.28 5.60 -4.56
CA PHE A 303 2.61 4.18 -4.44
C PHE A 303 3.57 3.98 -3.28
N PRO A 304 3.13 3.37 -2.18
CA PRO A 304 3.96 3.24 -0.97
C PRO A 304 5.27 2.47 -1.17
N SER A 305 5.32 1.59 -2.17
CA SER A 305 6.48 0.72 -2.44
C SER A 305 7.56 1.37 -3.32
N THR A 306 7.34 2.56 -3.87
CA THR A 306 8.29 3.20 -4.80
C THR A 306 8.36 4.71 -4.62
N ARG A 307 9.55 5.26 -4.92
CA ARG A 307 9.79 6.73 -4.99
C ARG A 307 9.54 7.33 -6.37
N ILE A 308 9.12 6.51 -7.32
CA ILE A 308 8.88 6.95 -8.70
C ILE A 308 7.64 7.86 -8.72
N LYS A 309 7.74 9.01 -9.38
CA LYS A 309 6.59 9.84 -9.72
C LYS A 309 5.83 9.16 -10.85
N PRO A 310 4.58 8.74 -10.67
CA PRO A 310 3.79 8.16 -11.75
C PRO A 310 3.03 9.23 -12.53
N CYS A 311 2.62 8.88 -13.74
CA CYS A 311 1.62 9.60 -14.51
C CYS A 311 0.63 8.62 -15.14
N LEU A 312 -0.57 9.10 -15.37
CA LEU A 312 -1.61 8.37 -16.06
C LEU A 312 -1.65 8.83 -17.52
N TRP A 313 -1.46 7.88 -18.44
CA TRP A 313 -1.68 8.07 -19.86
C TRP A 313 -3.11 7.64 -20.20
N ILE A 314 -3.92 8.58 -20.67
CA ILE A 314 -5.27 8.32 -21.18
C ILE A 314 -5.17 8.31 -22.70
N LEU A 315 -5.46 7.18 -23.28
CA LEU A 315 -5.33 6.93 -24.72
C LEU A 315 -6.70 6.67 -25.34
N SER A 316 -6.89 7.07 -26.58
CA SER A 316 -8.12 6.84 -27.33
C SER A 316 -7.83 6.80 -28.80
N LYS A 317 -8.61 6.02 -29.57
CA LYS A 317 -8.58 6.02 -31.03
C LYS A 317 -9.63 6.96 -31.66
N LYS A 318 -10.32 7.75 -30.84
CA LYS A 318 -11.25 8.79 -31.35
C LYS A 318 -10.45 9.94 -31.96
N GLU A 319 -10.91 10.48 -33.09
CA GLU A 319 -10.24 11.61 -33.71
C GLU A 319 -10.33 12.88 -32.85
N LYS A 320 -9.17 13.53 -32.67
CA LYS A 320 -9.05 14.80 -31.93
C LYS A 320 -7.78 15.54 -32.38
N ASN A 321 -7.78 16.87 -32.23
CA ASN A 321 -6.64 17.70 -32.66
C ASN A 321 -5.86 18.27 -31.47
N SER A 322 -6.22 17.91 -30.25
CA SER A 322 -5.60 18.35 -29.02
C SER A 322 -5.80 17.31 -27.93
N PHE A 323 -4.99 17.39 -26.90
CA PHE A 323 -5.08 16.59 -25.68
C PHE A 323 -4.82 17.48 -24.47
N TYR A 324 -5.14 16.99 -23.27
CA TYR A 324 -4.86 17.75 -22.06
C TYR A 324 -3.66 17.21 -21.29
N ILE A 325 -2.95 18.11 -20.63
CA ILE A 325 -1.96 17.77 -19.59
C ILE A 325 -2.44 18.38 -18.28
N MET A 326 -2.49 17.58 -17.24
CA MET A 326 -2.91 17.96 -15.90
C MET A 326 -1.84 17.58 -14.89
N ASP A 327 -1.59 18.45 -13.92
CA ASP A 327 -0.75 18.14 -12.77
C ASP A 327 -1.60 18.20 -11.49
N ILE A 328 -1.96 17.06 -10.96
CA ILE A 328 -2.83 16.93 -9.77
C ILE A 328 -2.16 17.50 -8.51
N TYR A 329 -0.86 17.69 -8.53
CA TYR A 329 -0.15 18.21 -7.38
C TYR A 329 -0.73 19.52 -6.84
N ASN A 330 -1.14 20.44 -7.73
CA ASN A 330 -1.75 21.71 -7.34
C ASN A 330 -3.13 21.56 -6.71
N LEU A 331 -3.86 20.50 -7.04
CA LEU A 331 -5.16 20.21 -6.44
C LEU A 331 -5.03 19.76 -4.97
N ALA A 332 -3.86 19.23 -4.58
CA ALA A 332 -3.61 18.74 -3.23
C ALA A 332 -3.42 19.86 -2.19
N GLU A 333 -3.00 21.06 -2.58
CA GLU A 333 -2.75 22.17 -1.64
C GLU A 333 -4.02 22.68 -0.96
N ASN A 334 -5.17 22.53 -1.60
CA ASN A 334 -6.46 23.02 -1.09
C ASN A 334 -7.17 22.01 -0.17
N TYR A 335 -6.66 20.78 -0.02
CA TYR A 335 -7.35 19.69 0.67
C TYR A 335 -6.45 19.00 1.70
N SER A 336 -6.69 19.26 2.97
CA SER A 336 -5.97 18.62 4.07
C SER A 336 -6.47 17.19 4.32
N GLY A 337 -5.81 16.19 3.77
CA GLY A 337 -5.90 14.84 4.29
C GLY A 337 -6.43 13.72 3.39
N ASN A 338 -7.30 14.00 2.41
CA ASN A 338 -7.82 13.01 1.46
C ASN A 338 -7.80 13.55 0.02
N TYR A 339 -6.69 14.15 -0.36
CA TYR A 339 -6.62 14.92 -1.61
C TYR A 339 -6.89 14.10 -2.89
N ILE A 340 -6.64 12.78 -2.91
CA ILE A 340 -6.99 11.96 -4.08
C ILE A 340 -8.49 11.70 -4.17
N GLU A 341 -9.19 11.50 -3.04
CA GLU A 341 -10.65 11.35 -3.04
C GLU A 341 -11.32 12.66 -3.47
N ASN A 342 -10.85 13.78 -2.95
CA ASN A 342 -11.36 15.10 -3.33
C ASN A 342 -10.96 15.48 -4.75
N ALA A 343 -9.73 15.14 -5.19
CA ALA A 343 -9.30 15.33 -6.57
C ALA A 343 -10.12 14.51 -7.57
N ASN A 344 -10.67 13.36 -7.18
CA ASN A 344 -11.58 12.60 -8.05
C ASN A 344 -12.88 13.36 -8.33
N GLU A 345 -13.48 13.99 -7.33
CA GLU A 345 -14.68 14.84 -7.54
C GLU A 345 -14.34 16.10 -8.36
N ASP A 346 -13.22 16.74 -8.06
CA ASP A 346 -12.76 17.91 -8.81
C ASP A 346 -12.35 17.57 -10.24
N ILE A 347 -11.73 16.42 -10.50
CA ILE A 347 -11.42 15.95 -11.85
C ILE A 347 -12.69 15.67 -12.63
N LEU A 348 -13.70 15.06 -12.04
CA LEU A 348 -15.01 14.85 -12.68
C LEU A 348 -15.67 16.16 -13.06
N ASN A 349 -15.64 17.16 -12.16
CA ASN A 349 -16.16 18.49 -12.42
C ASN A 349 -15.33 19.26 -13.46
N LYS A 350 -14.01 19.01 -13.52
CA LYS A 350 -13.06 19.67 -14.42
C LYS A 350 -12.92 18.99 -15.78
N LEU A 351 -13.15 17.71 -15.91
CA LEU A 351 -13.29 17.02 -17.20
C LEU A 351 -14.57 17.48 -17.93
N GLY A 352 -15.51 18.10 -17.23
CA GLY A 352 -16.62 18.87 -17.79
C GLY A 352 -16.26 20.24 -18.36
N LEU A 353 -14.96 20.64 -18.37
CA LEU A 353 -14.33 21.72 -19.12
C LEU A 353 -14.77 23.16 -18.80
N GLU A 354 -14.35 23.72 -17.69
CA GLU A 354 -14.23 25.19 -17.59
C GLU A 354 -12.79 25.63 -17.96
N LYS A 355 -12.72 26.46 -19.01
CA LYS A 355 -11.50 27.05 -19.55
C LYS A 355 -10.91 28.09 -18.58
N ASN A 356 -9.89 27.81 -17.85
CA ASN A 356 -8.95 28.71 -17.17
C ASN A 356 -8.58 28.21 -15.76
N GLN A 357 -7.83 27.11 -15.67
CA GLN A 357 -7.21 26.73 -14.41
C GLN A 357 -5.72 26.45 -14.59
N THR A 358 -4.93 26.87 -13.60
CA THR A 358 -3.46 26.76 -13.57
C THR A 358 -2.94 25.32 -13.55
N ASP A 359 -3.83 24.36 -13.31
CA ASP A 359 -3.48 22.96 -13.04
C ASP A 359 -3.59 22.04 -14.26
N TYR A 360 -4.20 22.52 -15.36
CA TYR A 360 -4.23 21.79 -16.63
C TYR A 360 -4.17 22.75 -17.82
N LYS A 361 -3.72 22.21 -18.96
CA LYS A 361 -3.72 22.92 -20.24
C LYS A 361 -4.10 21.96 -21.36
N ILE A 362 -4.85 22.47 -22.30
CA ILE A 362 -5.09 21.78 -23.59
C ILE A 362 -3.91 22.08 -24.50
N ILE A 363 -3.28 21.03 -24.99
CA ILE A 363 -2.08 21.08 -25.84
C ILE A 363 -2.48 20.73 -27.26
N SER A 364 -2.13 21.60 -28.20
CA SER A 364 -2.25 21.29 -29.62
C SER A 364 -1.12 20.36 -30.07
N ILE A 365 -1.30 19.70 -31.20
CA ILE A 365 -0.24 18.88 -31.81
C ILE A 365 0.97 19.76 -32.17
N ASP A 366 0.74 21.00 -32.61
CA ASP A 366 1.80 21.93 -32.98
C ASP A 366 2.61 22.37 -31.75
N ASP A 367 1.96 22.67 -30.61
CA ASP A 367 2.66 22.95 -29.34
C ASP A 367 3.58 21.79 -28.93
N ALA A 368 3.11 20.55 -29.12
CA ALA A 368 3.90 19.37 -28.78
C ALA A 368 5.10 19.18 -29.74
N ARG A 369 4.94 19.49 -31.02
CA ARG A 369 6.03 19.48 -32.01
C ARG A 369 7.10 20.51 -31.69
N GLU A 370 6.69 21.75 -31.37
CA GLU A 370 7.59 22.84 -30.99
C GLU A 370 8.44 22.50 -29.76
N ASN A 371 7.87 21.74 -28.82
CA ASN A 371 8.58 21.24 -27.65
C ASN A 371 9.31 19.90 -27.87
N GLY A 372 9.52 19.48 -29.13
CA GLY A 372 10.24 18.24 -29.45
C GLY A 372 9.60 16.98 -28.88
N TYR A 373 8.26 16.96 -28.80
CA TYR A 373 7.47 15.86 -28.23
C TYR A 373 7.78 15.58 -26.74
N ASN A 374 8.34 16.55 -26.03
CA ASN A 374 8.51 16.48 -24.58
C ASN A 374 7.19 16.90 -23.92
N LEU A 375 6.61 16.00 -23.11
CA LEU A 375 5.29 16.16 -22.49
C LEU A 375 5.36 16.49 -21.00
N GLN A 376 6.49 17.02 -20.53
CA GLN A 376 6.57 17.46 -19.14
C GLN A 376 5.62 18.64 -18.88
N PRO A 377 4.80 18.60 -17.80
CA PRO A 377 3.85 19.66 -17.47
C PRO A 377 4.48 21.06 -17.41
N ASP A 378 5.71 21.15 -16.90
CA ASP A 378 6.43 22.44 -16.72
C ASP A 378 6.68 23.21 -18.02
N LEU A 379 6.61 22.54 -19.18
CA LEU A 379 6.73 23.17 -20.50
C LEU A 379 5.43 23.84 -20.95
N TYR A 380 4.31 23.45 -20.39
CA TYR A 380 2.98 23.83 -20.86
C TYR A 380 2.18 24.60 -19.81
N LEU A 381 2.36 24.28 -18.54
CA LEU A 381 1.69 24.96 -17.44
C LEU A 381 2.51 26.18 -17.02
N ASP A 382 1.86 27.34 -16.80
CA ASP A 382 2.53 28.57 -16.38
C ASP A 382 3.15 28.43 -15.00
N VAL A 383 4.45 28.05 -14.99
CA VAL A 383 5.26 27.83 -13.78
C VAL A 383 5.83 29.14 -13.21
N ASN A 384 5.73 30.26 -13.95
CA ASN A 384 6.37 31.54 -13.61
C ASN A 384 5.57 32.46 -12.69
N SER A 385 4.45 32.02 -12.12
CA SER A 385 3.81 32.78 -11.04
C SER A 385 4.60 32.57 -9.73
N GLU A 386 4.62 33.61 -8.84
CA GLU A 386 5.19 33.46 -7.48
C GLU A 386 4.66 32.23 -6.73
N THR A 387 3.50 31.73 -7.14
CA THR A 387 2.87 30.48 -6.73
C THR A 387 3.69 29.26 -7.11
N ALA A 388 4.33 29.22 -8.27
CA ALA A 388 5.10 28.08 -8.76
C ALA A 388 6.45 27.92 -8.04
N VAL A 389 7.14 29.02 -7.75
CA VAL A 389 8.40 28.98 -6.96
C VAL A 389 8.12 28.56 -5.52
N LYS A 390 6.99 28.97 -4.94
CA LYS A 390 6.49 28.46 -3.66
C LYS A 390 6.11 26.97 -3.76
N LYS A 391 5.61 26.51 -4.90
CA LYS A 391 5.21 25.15 -5.23
C LYS A 391 6.38 24.15 -5.13
N TYR A 392 7.50 24.40 -5.82
CA TYR A 392 8.68 23.49 -5.77
C TYR A 392 9.28 23.41 -4.36
N LYS A 393 9.31 24.52 -3.64
CA LYS A 393 9.79 24.55 -2.26
C LYS A 393 8.85 23.79 -1.32
N HIS A 394 7.56 23.85 -1.60
CA HIS A 394 6.52 23.14 -0.85
C HIS A 394 6.48 21.64 -1.20
N GLU A 395 6.75 21.28 -2.45
CA GLU A 395 6.87 19.90 -2.92
C GLU A 395 7.98 19.14 -2.19
N GLU A 396 9.14 19.76 -2.06
CA GLU A 396 10.26 19.22 -1.33
C GLU A 396 9.99 19.19 0.18
N GLU A 397 9.26 20.17 0.70
CA GLU A 397 8.81 20.19 2.09
C GLU A 397 7.74 19.12 2.36
N ILE A 398 6.76 18.92 1.48
CA ILE A 398 5.73 17.85 1.62
C ILE A 398 6.36 16.47 1.39
N TYR A 399 7.24 16.32 0.41
CA TYR A 399 7.98 15.07 0.22
C TYR A 399 8.84 14.76 1.45
N ASN A 400 9.58 15.74 1.96
CA ASN A 400 10.34 15.62 3.19
C ASN A 400 9.42 15.40 4.42
N LEU A 401 8.20 15.94 4.40
CA LEU A 401 7.18 15.71 5.42
C LEU A 401 6.60 14.28 5.33
N ILE A 402 6.33 13.79 4.12
CA ILE A 402 5.87 12.42 3.85
C ILE A 402 6.97 11.42 4.15
N GLU A 403 8.22 11.68 3.72
CA GLU A 403 9.38 10.86 4.12
C GLU A 403 9.58 10.86 5.64
N LYS A 404 9.41 12.00 6.29
CA LYS A 404 9.47 12.12 7.75
C LYS A 404 8.30 11.47 8.46
N LEU A 405 7.11 11.45 7.85
CA LEU A 405 5.95 10.66 8.28
C LEU A 405 6.24 9.15 8.14
N TYR A 406 6.79 8.74 6.98
CA TYR A 406 7.17 7.36 6.73
C TYR A 406 8.40 6.94 7.57
N ALA A 407 9.35 7.85 7.81
CA ALA A 407 10.50 7.61 8.70
C ALA A 407 10.11 7.61 10.19
N SER A 408 8.82 7.80 10.54
CA SER A 408 8.24 7.62 11.89
C SER A 408 8.82 8.46 13.04
N GLN A 409 9.78 9.32 12.80
CA GLN A 409 10.40 10.11 13.86
C GLN A 409 9.75 11.49 14.09
N ASP A 410 8.93 11.98 13.16
CA ASP A 410 8.45 13.36 13.17
C ASP A 410 6.92 13.56 13.21
N LYS A 411 6.13 12.49 13.40
CA LYS A 411 4.65 12.59 13.49
C LYS A 411 4.17 13.68 14.46
N LEU A 412 4.89 13.89 15.53
CA LEU A 412 4.56 14.93 16.52
C LEU A 412 5.02 16.34 16.15
N LYS A 413 6.07 16.52 15.34
CA LYS A 413 6.46 17.86 14.85
C LYS A 413 5.40 18.45 13.93
N ILE A 414 4.74 17.61 13.12
CA ILE A 414 3.62 18.04 12.28
C ILE A 414 2.45 18.48 13.15
N ILE A 415 2.11 17.69 14.16
CA ILE A 415 1.01 18.00 15.10
C ILE A 415 1.34 19.24 15.95
N GLN A 416 2.59 19.45 16.33
CA GLN A 416 3.01 20.64 17.08
C GLN A 416 3.01 21.92 16.22
N LYS A 417 3.30 21.84 14.90
CA LYS A 417 3.13 22.96 13.98
C LYS A 417 1.65 23.34 13.77
N LEU A 418 0.74 22.36 13.86
CA LEU A 418 -0.70 22.60 13.76
C LEU A 418 -1.34 23.20 15.03
N GLY A 419 -0.62 23.30 16.16
CA GLY A 419 -1.17 23.75 17.43
C GLY A 419 -0.34 24.81 18.16
N LYS A 420 -0.65 26.10 18.02
CA LYS A 420 -0.21 27.18 18.93
C LYS A 420 -0.98 27.13 20.28
N LYS A 421 -1.24 25.94 20.86
CA LYS A 421 -2.01 25.80 22.08
C LYS A 421 -1.07 25.78 23.31
N LYS A 422 -1.51 26.35 24.42
CA LYS A 422 -0.75 26.48 25.68
C LYS A 422 -0.28 25.11 26.19
N LYS A 423 1.01 24.96 26.46
CA LYS A 423 1.65 23.76 27.00
C LYS A 423 2.28 24.08 28.34
N SER A 424 2.38 23.09 29.21
CA SER A 424 3.15 23.16 30.46
C SER A 424 4.39 22.29 30.32
N THR A 425 5.49 22.73 30.92
CA THR A 425 6.76 21.98 30.92
C THR A 425 6.80 21.12 32.18
N TYR A 426 7.13 19.85 32.02
CA TYR A 426 7.27 18.87 33.10
C TYR A 426 8.58 18.10 32.92
N LEU A 427 9.18 17.68 34.01
CA LEU A 427 10.22 16.65 33.98
C LEU A 427 9.56 15.26 33.84
N LEU A 428 10.23 14.32 33.17
CA LEU A 428 9.67 12.97 32.99
C LEU A 428 9.29 12.30 34.33
N LYS A 429 10.08 12.53 35.41
CA LYS A 429 9.78 12.04 36.76
C LYS A 429 8.50 12.59 37.37
N GLU A 430 8.01 13.76 36.92
CA GLU A 430 6.80 14.39 37.43
C GLU A 430 5.53 13.80 36.78
N VAL A 431 5.67 13.19 35.61
CA VAL A 431 4.55 12.62 34.83
C VAL A 431 4.56 11.11 34.77
N ALA A 432 5.67 10.46 35.18
CA ALA A 432 5.77 9.01 35.19
C ALA A 432 6.83 8.50 36.17
N LYS A 433 6.50 7.43 36.90
CA LYS A 433 7.45 6.71 37.76
C LYS A 433 8.18 5.63 36.93
N ILE A 434 9.50 5.75 36.80
CA ILE A 434 10.31 4.85 36.02
C ILE A 434 10.72 3.63 36.83
N LYS A 435 10.46 2.43 36.33
CA LYS A 435 10.81 1.16 36.95
C LYS A 435 11.69 0.31 36.04
N TYR A 436 12.60 -0.46 36.64
CA TYR A 436 13.36 -1.48 35.95
C TYR A 436 12.51 -2.70 35.66
N GLY A 437 12.64 -3.23 34.44
CA GLY A 437 12.15 -4.56 34.13
C GLY A 437 13.00 -5.65 34.79
N ARG A 438 12.55 -6.89 34.69
CA ARG A 438 13.21 -8.08 35.25
C ARG A 438 13.21 -9.21 34.23
N THR A 439 14.07 -10.21 34.41
CA THR A 439 14.02 -11.44 33.62
C THR A 439 12.61 -12.04 33.70
N ALA A 440 12.03 -12.34 32.53
CA ALA A 440 10.71 -12.95 32.49
C ALA A 440 10.78 -14.39 33.00
N PRO A 441 9.78 -14.83 33.78
CA PRO A 441 9.63 -16.26 34.09
C PRO A 441 9.45 -17.07 32.81
N THR A 442 10.02 -18.26 32.77
CA THR A 442 9.83 -19.18 31.64
C THR A 442 8.39 -19.69 31.63
N ALA A 443 7.73 -19.58 30.48
CA ALA A 443 6.37 -20.09 30.29
C ALA A 443 6.33 -21.03 29.07
N ILE A 444 5.51 -22.09 29.17
CA ILE A 444 5.31 -23.04 28.09
C ILE A 444 4.24 -22.53 27.11
N ASN A 445 3.20 -21.86 27.61
CA ASN A 445 2.08 -21.35 26.82
C ASN A 445 1.69 -19.92 27.25
N GLY A 446 2.67 -19.06 27.51
CA GLY A 446 2.43 -17.70 27.97
C GLY A 446 1.62 -16.86 26.97
N THR A 447 0.71 -16.03 27.51
CA THR A 447 -0.12 -15.09 26.72
C THR A 447 0.26 -13.64 26.94
N ILE A 448 1.02 -13.33 27.99
CA ILE A 448 1.43 -11.99 28.37
C ILE A 448 2.71 -11.60 27.61
N PRO A 449 2.71 -10.53 26.78
CA PRO A 449 3.87 -10.15 25.98
C PRO A 449 5.03 -9.66 26.84
N VAL A 450 6.25 -10.08 26.49
CA VAL A 450 7.50 -9.65 27.12
C VAL A 450 8.19 -8.61 26.23
N TYR A 451 8.34 -7.38 26.74
CA TYR A 451 9.05 -6.31 26.04
C TYR A 451 10.55 -6.31 26.39
N LYS A 452 11.41 -6.34 25.35
CA LYS A 452 12.87 -6.29 25.47
C LYS A 452 13.46 -5.04 24.81
N SER A 453 14.69 -4.66 25.16
CA SER A 453 15.46 -3.69 24.39
C SER A 453 15.77 -4.27 23.02
N GLY A 454 15.42 -3.57 21.94
CA GLY A 454 15.65 -4.03 20.58
C GLY A 454 14.51 -3.59 19.67
N LYS A 455 14.74 -3.68 18.37
CA LYS A 455 13.65 -3.53 17.40
C LYS A 455 12.82 -4.82 17.47
N LEU A 456 11.50 -4.70 17.52
CA LEU A 456 10.53 -5.81 17.49
C LEU A 456 10.62 -6.70 16.22
N ARG A 457 11.79 -6.86 15.65
CA ARG A 457 12.00 -7.63 14.42
C ARG A 457 12.13 -9.14 14.63
N PHE A 458 12.31 -9.58 15.88
CA PHE A 458 12.58 -11.00 16.16
C PHE A 458 11.83 -11.45 17.42
N LYS A 459 10.99 -12.46 17.24
CA LYS A 459 10.31 -13.29 18.23
C LYS A 459 9.85 -12.58 19.50
N GLN A 460 8.57 -12.15 19.52
CA GLN A 460 7.89 -11.74 20.73
C GLN A 460 7.89 -12.90 21.72
N GLU A 461 8.49 -12.73 22.89
CA GLU A 461 8.39 -13.71 23.96
C GLU A 461 7.12 -13.43 24.78
N PHE A 462 6.56 -14.49 25.32
CA PHE A 462 5.38 -14.43 26.16
C PHE A 462 5.68 -15.13 27.50
N THR A 463 4.97 -14.70 28.53
CA THR A 463 5.00 -15.30 29.88
C THR A 463 3.58 -15.43 30.40
N ASP A 464 3.37 -16.21 31.46
CA ASP A 464 2.08 -16.30 32.18
C ASP A 464 1.98 -15.28 33.30
N SER A 465 3.07 -14.56 33.58
CA SER A 465 3.15 -13.58 34.68
C SER A 465 2.94 -12.15 34.19
N ILE A 466 2.19 -11.38 34.95
CA ILE A 466 1.95 -9.97 34.69
C ILE A 466 2.90 -9.12 35.55
N MET A 467 3.65 -8.21 34.94
CA MET A 467 4.44 -7.22 35.65
C MET A 467 3.68 -5.90 35.86
N TYR A 468 2.92 -5.50 34.84
CA TYR A 468 2.11 -4.28 34.88
C TYR A 468 0.85 -4.44 34.02
N GLU A 469 -0.28 -3.96 34.52
CA GLU A 469 -1.60 -4.21 33.91
C GLU A 469 -2.07 -3.11 32.97
N LYS A 470 -1.54 -1.89 33.13
CA LYS A 470 -1.97 -0.72 32.36
C LYS A 470 -1.07 -0.46 31.17
N ASP A 471 -1.58 0.31 30.22
CA ASP A 471 -0.78 0.82 29.11
C ASP A 471 0.43 1.62 29.60
N SER A 472 1.57 1.46 28.92
CA SER A 472 2.83 2.05 29.34
C SER A 472 3.73 2.39 28.15
N VAL A 473 4.85 3.05 28.44
CA VAL A 473 5.98 3.22 27.54
C VAL A 473 7.17 2.42 28.06
N ILE A 474 7.77 1.63 27.19
CA ILE A 474 8.98 0.86 27.46
C ILE A 474 10.17 1.59 26.83
N ILE A 475 11.24 1.76 27.59
CA ILE A 475 12.50 2.35 27.11
C ILE A 475 13.61 1.31 27.24
N GLY A 476 14.27 0.96 26.14
CA GLY A 476 15.47 0.11 26.17
C GLY A 476 16.59 0.80 26.95
N CYS A 477 17.04 0.19 28.03
CA CYS A 477 18.07 0.78 28.89
C CYS A 477 19.46 0.12 28.75
N LYS A 478 19.55 -1.03 28.07
CA LYS A 478 20.81 -1.72 27.73
C LYS A 478 20.75 -2.26 26.31
N GLY A 479 21.79 -2.05 25.51
CA GLY A 479 21.85 -2.45 24.12
C GLY A 479 21.14 -1.46 23.21
N THR A 480 20.04 -1.84 22.59
CA THR A 480 19.28 -0.91 21.72
C THR A 480 18.44 0.03 22.57
N LEU A 481 18.71 1.33 22.46
CA LEU A 481 17.96 2.38 23.18
C LEU A 481 16.66 2.70 22.44
N SER A 482 15.72 1.78 22.43
CA SER A 482 14.42 1.89 21.73
C SER A 482 13.32 2.39 22.66
N VAL A 483 12.31 3.05 22.10
CA VAL A 483 11.07 3.42 22.80
C VAL A 483 9.93 2.63 22.18
N GLN A 484 9.16 1.92 22.99
CA GLN A 484 8.05 1.07 22.57
C GLN A 484 6.78 1.42 23.35
N TYR A 485 5.63 1.32 22.72
CA TYR A 485 4.34 1.40 23.40
C TYR A 485 3.92 -0.01 23.84
N ALA A 486 3.67 -0.18 25.12
CA ALA A 486 3.17 -1.43 25.68
C ALA A 486 1.71 -1.28 26.04
N LYS A 487 0.87 -2.10 25.42
CA LYS A 487 -0.53 -2.26 25.83
C LYS A 487 -0.58 -3.27 26.96
N GLY A 488 -1.17 -2.91 28.08
CA GLY A 488 -1.28 -3.81 29.24
C GLY A 488 -2.31 -4.93 29.02
N PRO A 489 -2.17 -6.08 29.71
CA PRO A 489 -1.05 -6.42 30.62
C PRO A 489 0.24 -6.84 29.88
N PHE A 490 1.41 -6.61 30.50
CA PHE A 490 2.70 -6.97 29.92
C PHE A 490 3.77 -7.32 30.97
N TRP A 491 4.92 -7.82 30.48
CA TRP A 491 6.17 -7.99 31.22
C TRP A 491 7.29 -7.18 30.56
N ALA A 492 8.07 -6.43 31.35
CA ALA A 492 9.26 -5.69 30.89
C ALA A 492 10.52 -6.46 31.26
N SER A 493 11.41 -6.73 30.28
CA SER A 493 12.66 -7.48 30.50
C SER A 493 13.69 -6.68 31.29
N GLY A 494 14.70 -7.35 31.85
CA GLY A 494 15.81 -6.71 32.59
C GLY A 494 16.69 -5.76 31.78
N THR A 495 16.46 -5.64 30.45
CA THR A 495 17.16 -4.70 29.58
C THR A 495 16.34 -3.44 29.27
N THR A 496 15.20 -3.24 29.94
CA THR A 496 14.26 -2.14 29.70
C THR A 496 13.83 -1.44 30.97
N PHE A 497 13.42 -0.19 30.83
CA PHE A 497 12.56 0.50 31.77
C PHE A 497 11.10 0.42 31.32
N TYR A 498 10.15 0.42 32.26
CA TYR A 498 8.75 0.69 32.01
C TYR A 498 8.25 1.85 32.87
N LEU A 499 7.26 2.59 32.37
CA LEU A 499 6.78 3.82 32.96
C LEU A 499 5.39 3.61 33.59
N MET A 500 5.27 3.88 34.87
CA MET A 500 3.98 4.02 35.57
C MET A 500 3.53 5.46 35.39
N ILE A 501 2.62 5.70 34.45
CA ILE A 501 2.28 7.02 33.91
C ILE A 501 1.14 7.62 34.70
N ASP A 502 1.27 8.92 35.07
CA ASP A 502 0.18 9.72 35.59
C ASP A 502 -0.76 10.13 34.45
N THR A 503 -1.88 9.43 34.35
CA THR A 503 -2.85 9.61 33.26
C THR A 503 -3.69 10.89 33.37
N ASP A 504 -3.64 11.58 34.52
CA ASP A 504 -4.29 12.87 34.69
C ASP A 504 -3.48 14.01 34.06
N ILE A 505 -2.18 13.80 33.83
CA ILE A 505 -1.27 14.76 33.19
C ILE A 505 -1.00 14.39 31.76
N VAL A 506 -0.68 13.09 31.47
CA VAL A 506 -0.30 12.64 30.14
C VAL A 506 -0.86 11.26 29.81
N THR A 507 -1.44 11.13 28.62
CA THR A 507 -1.90 9.81 28.16
C THR A 507 -0.70 8.94 27.73
N PRO A 508 -0.70 7.62 27.98
CA PRO A 508 0.42 6.73 27.65
C PRO A 508 0.83 6.81 26.18
N LYS A 509 -0.14 6.89 25.28
CA LYS A 509 0.11 6.97 23.83
C LYS A 509 0.72 8.31 23.41
N TYR A 510 0.30 9.42 24.05
CA TYR A 510 0.91 10.72 23.81
C TYR A 510 2.35 10.78 24.33
N LEU A 511 2.61 10.27 25.53
CA LEU A 511 3.94 10.17 26.11
C LEU A 511 4.88 9.30 25.24
N TYR A 512 4.38 8.20 24.68
CA TYR A 512 5.12 7.37 23.74
C TYR A 512 5.60 8.19 22.54
N TYR A 513 4.76 8.99 21.91
CA TYR A 513 5.14 9.83 20.80
C TYR A 513 6.11 10.96 21.18
N LEU A 514 6.00 11.51 22.38
CA LEU A 514 6.96 12.49 22.89
C LEU A 514 8.35 11.87 23.09
N LEU A 515 8.43 10.75 23.77
CA LEU A 515 9.70 10.09 24.10
C LEU A 515 10.42 9.54 22.86
N ARG A 516 9.70 9.17 21.82
CA ARG A 516 10.31 8.76 20.55
C ARG A 516 11.11 9.86 19.85
N LYS A 517 10.85 11.12 20.15
CA LYS A 517 11.63 12.26 19.63
C LYS A 517 12.98 12.44 20.34
N ILE A 518 13.09 11.87 21.53
CA ILE A 518 14.28 12.03 22.34
C ILE A 518 15.41 11.20 21.77
N ASN A 519 16.54 11.84 21.50
CA ASN A 519 17.76 11.14 21.14
C ASN A 519 18.43 10.56 22.40
N PHE A 520 18.02 9.36 22.79
CA PHE A 520 18.54 8.67 23.97
C PHE A 520 20.05 8.37 23.92
N LYS A 521 20.68 8.41 22.75
CA LYS A 521 22.14 8.27 22.64
C LYS A 521 22.89 9.38 23.39
N LYS A 522 22.29 10.56 23.57
CA LYS A 522 22.86 11.66 24.34
C LYS A 522 22.99 11.34 25.84
N PHE A 523 22.22 10.40 26.34
CA PHE A 523 22.22 9.94 27.73
C PHE A 523 23.00 8.63 27.93
N ASN A 524 23.67 8.15 26.88
CA ASN A 524 24.49 6.94 26.98
C ASN A 524 25.71 7.16 27.86
N VAL A 525 25.87 6.33 28.88
CA VAL A 525 26.97 6.41 29.84
C VAL A 525 28.06 5.37 29.62
N ALA A 526 27.90 4.47 28.66
CA ALA A 526 28.80 3.36 28.43
C ALA A 526 29.64 3.57 27.14
N ALA A 527 30.93 3.25 27.19
CA ALA A 527 31.78 3.29 26.02
C ALA A 527 31.60 2.10 25.07
N GLY A 528 31.05 0.98 25.56
CA GLY A 528 30.77 -0.23 24.80
C GLY A 528 29.29 -0.39 24.46
N LEU A 529 28.65 -1.40 25.05
CA LEU A 529 27.22 -1.63 24.85
C LEU A 529 26.42 -0.46 25.43
N PRO A 530 25.58 0.24 24.63
CA PRO A 530 24.83 1.40 25.11
C PRO A 530 24.01 1.11 26.37
N ALA A 531 24.07 2.03 27.36
CA ALA A 531 23.36 1.92 28.62
C ALA A 531 22.85 3.28 29.09
N LEU A 532 21.62 3.29 29.65
CA LEU A 532 20.97 4.46 30.23
C LEU A 532 20.88 4.32 31.76
N ARG A 533 21.11 5.42 32.48
CA ARG A 533 20.77 5.48 33.90
C ARG A 533 19.40 6.12 34.08
N ARG A 534 18.63 5.58 35.02
CA ARG A 534 17.27 6.08 35.32
C ARG A 534 17.29 7.57 35.71
N VAL A 535 18.27 7.98 36.52
CA VAL A 535 18.38 9.36 37.02
C VAL A 535 18.57 10.39 35.86
N ASP A 536 19.22 9.99 34.77
CA ASP A 536 19.46 10.89 33.64
C ASP A 536 18.18 11.10 32.82
N ILE A 537 17.41 10.03 32.61
CA ILE A 537 16.16 10.12 31.85
C ILE A 537 15.00 10.71 32.68
N GLU A 538 15.04 10.63 33.99
CA GLU A 538 14.09 11.29 34.89
C GLU A 538 14.11 12.82 34.76
N GLN A 539 15.20 13.41 34.30
CA GLN A 539 15.37 14.87 34.15
C GLN A 539 15.00 15.36 32.72
N ILE A 540 14.49 14.50 31.86
CA ILE A 540 14.05 14.90 30.51
C ILE A 540 12.87 15.85 30.62
N GLU A 541 13.00 17.05 30.03
CA GLU A 541 11.92 18.05 29.96
C GLU A 541 10.97 17.71 28.82
N LEU A 542 9.67 17.76 29.12
CA LEU A 542 8.58 17.46 28.20
C LEU A 542 7.57 18.61 28.18
N GLU A 543 7.23 19.08 27.01
CA GLU A 543 6.14 20.03 26.81
C GLU A 543 4.83 19.27 26.60
N ILE A 544 3.93 19.35 27.58
CA ILE A 544 2.69 18.58 27.61
C ILE A 544 1.49 19.53 27.56
N PRO A 545 0.59 19.42 26.56
CA PRO A 545 -0.66 20.16 26.50
C PRO A 545 -1.73 19.47 27.37
N SER A 546 -2.89 20.11 27.54
CA SER A 546 -4.02 19.51 28.24
C SER A 546 -4.45 18.17 27.64
N ILE A 547 -5.04 17.28 28.45
CA ILE A 547 -5.50 15.94 28.04
C ILE A 547 -6.44 15.98 26.81
N SER A 548 -7.30 16.99 26.72
CA SER A 548 -8.20 17.15 25.57
C SER A 548 -7.43 17.35 24.26
N ILE A 549 -6.36 18.15 24.31
CA ILE A 549 -5.48 18.39 23.15
C ILE A 549 -4.67 17.14 22.82
N GLN A 550 -4.19 16.41 23.83
CA GLN A 550 -3.49 15.14 23.61
C GLN A 550 -4.38 14.12 22.88
N LYS A 551 -5.64 13.97 23.31
CA LYS A 551 -6.62 13.07 22.67
C LYS A 551 -6.91 13.49 21.23
N GLU A 552 -7.05 14.81 20.96
CA GLU A 552 -7.21 15.32 19.61
C GLU A 552 -5.99 14.97 18.73
N TYR A 553 -4.78 15.11 19.27
CA TYR A 553 -3.55 14.79 18.56
C TYR A 553 -3.40 13.29 18.28
N ILE A 554 -3.70 12.44 19.26
CA ILE A 554 -3.69 10.99 19.09
C ILE A 554 -4.68 10.58 17.99
N LYS A 555 -5.90 11.14 18.02
CA LYS A 555 -6.91 10.85 17.00
C LYS A 555 -6.44 11.24 15.60
N LYS A 556 -5.74 12.38 15.45
CA LYS A 556 -5.16 12.80 14.18
C LYS A 556 -4.02 11.88 13.73
N ILE A 557 -3.14 11.45 14.66
CA ILE A 557 -2.07 10.48 14.34
C ILE A 557 -2.67 9.13 13.95
N GLU A 558 -3.63 8.63 14.71
CA GLU A 558 -4.32 7.36 14.41
C GLU A 558 -5.04 7.41 13.07
N HIS A 559 -5.63 8.56 12.74
CA HIS A 559 -6.22 8.78 11.44
C HIS A 559 -5.15 8.76 10.32
N LEU A 560 -4.01 9.44 10.52
CA LEU A 560 -2.89 9.38 9.58
C LEU A 560 -2.30 7.97 9.48
N GLU A 561 -2.21 7.24 10.60
CA GLU A 561 -1.80 5.83 10.64
C GLU A 561 -2.81 4.92 9.93
N SER A 562 -4.10 5.24 9.95
CA SER A 562 -5.15 4.49 9.25
C SER A 562 -5.17 4.74 7.73
N ILE A 563 -4.65 5.87 7.29
CA ILE A 563 -4.52 6.20 5.85
C ILE A 563 -3.28 5.51 5.22
N ALA A 564 -2.25 5.21 6.03
CA ALA A 564 -1.02 4.53 5.60
C ALA A 564 -0.75 3.27 6.44
N PRO A 565 -1.64 2.28 6.47
CA PRO A 565 -1.65 1.24 7.50
C PRO A 565 -0.47 0.26 7.45
N PHE A 566 0.15 0.03 6.30
CA PHE A 566 1.10 -1.08 6.12
C PHE A 566 2.59 -0.72 6.20
N HIS A 567 2.97 0.56 6.16
CA HIS A 567 4.38 0.97 6.19
C HIS A 567 4.91 1.41 7.55
N ILE A 568 4.04 1.63 8.51
CA ILE A 568 4.42 2.22 9.80
C ILE A 568 4.93 1.20 10.81
N SER A 569 4.59 -0.08 10.62
CA SER A 569 4.95 -1.17 11.53
C SER A 569 6.38 -1.70 11.37
N TYR A 570 7.06 -1.41 10.26
CA TYR A 570 8.32 -2.06 9.92
C TYR A 570 9.59 -1.21 10.06
N ASN A 571 9.49 0.06 10.41
CA ASN A 571 10.67 0.92 10.63
C ASN A 571 10.89 1.31 12.11
N PHE A 572 10.48 0.45 13.02
CA PHE A 572 10.71 0.63 14.46
C PHE A 572 11.61 -0.42 15.07
#